data_a2d59a149e06a569eaa477329a1bbaa8
#
_entry.id   a2d59a149e06a569eaa477329a1bbaa8
#
_cell.length_a   1.000
_cell.length_b   1.000
_cell.length_c   1.000
_cell.angle_alpha   90.00
_cell.angle_beta   90.00
_cell.angle_gamma   90.00
#
_symmetry.space_group_name_H-M   'P 1'
#
loop_
_entity.id
_entity.type
_entity.pdbx_description
1 polymer ?
#
loop_
_entity_poly.entity_id
_entity_poly.type
_entity_poly.pdbx_seq_one_letter_code
_entity_poly.pdbx_strand_id
1 'polypeptide(L)'
;ARTAGTPAFFAPELCYGATDGPPITKAMDVWALGVRLYCLLFGRVPFDAETEYLLLESILHDDYTVPMHMGSDRVLVGPRPARWPSPQGTPNVPLSGEAHAVRHLLDALLDKDPATRLTLDRVISHPWLVAESW
;
A
#
# COMPACT_ATOMS: atom_id res chain seq x y z
N ALA A 1 22.27 -3.19 15.67
CA ALA A 1 21.11 -2.86 16.48
C ALA A 1 19.83 -3.22 15.74
N ARG A 2 18.93 -3.77 16.47
CA ARG A 2 17.65 -4.18 15.91
C ARG A 2 16.72 -3.00 15.79
N THR A 3 16.17 -2.78 14.61
CA THR A 3 15.14 -1.77 14.42
C THR A 3 13.87 -2.21 15.15
N ALA A 4 13.23 -1.29 15.85
CA ALA A 4 11.95 -1.57 16.47
C ALA A 4 10.88 -1.78 15.39
N GLY A 5 10.04 -2.77 15.55
CA GLY A 5 8.92 -3.05 14.67
C GLY A 5 9.14 -4.27 13.79
N THR A 6 8.09 -4.61 13.06
CA THR A 6 8.09 -5.78 12.16
C THR A 6 8.57 -5.35 10.78
N PRO A 7 9.59 -6.02 10.21
CA PRO A 7 10.11 -5.63 8.88
C PRO A 7 9.08 -5.57 7.77
N ALA A 8 8.03 -6.38 7.84
CA ALA A 8 6.95 -6.36 6.84
C ALA A 8 6.22 -5.02 6.78
N PHE A 9 6.35 -4.16 7.79
CA PHE A 9 5.74 -2.84 7.85
C PHE A 9 6.70 -1.71 7.50
N PHE A 10 7.96 -2.03 7.19
CA PHE A 10 8.96 -1.01 6.88
C PHE A 10 8.65 -0.32 5.57
N ALA A 11 8.70 1.02 5.58
CA ALA A 11 8.65 1.80 4.35
C ALA A 11 9.94 1.60 3.53
N PRO A 12 9.90 1.80 2.21
CA PRO A 12 11.07 1.64 1.37
C PRO A 12 12.29 2.45 1.85
N GLU A 13 12.08 3.64 2.37
CA GLU A 13 13.17 4.48 2.87
C GLU A 13 13.91 3.86 4.06
N LEU A 14 13.28 2.92 4.76
CA LEU A 14 13.92 2.19 5.87
C LEU A 14 14.71 0.96 5.38
N CYS A 15 14.53 0.59 4.13
CA CYS A 15 15.13 -0.62 3.56
C CYS A 15 16.48 -0.37 2.90
N TYR A 16 16.88 0.89 2.75
CA TYR A 16 18.17 1.26 2.21
C TYR A 16 19.27 1.08 3.25
N GLY A 17 20.51 0.98 2.79
CA GLY A 17 21.65 1.06 3.67
C GLY A 17 21.74 2.43 4.34
N ALA A 18 22.58 2.54 5.37
CA ALA A 18 22.58 3.66 6.31
C ALA A 18 22.73 5.05 5.67
N THR A 19 23.26 5.16 4.45
CA THR A 19 23.57 6.46 3.83
C THR A 19 22.97 6.65 2.44
N ASP A 20 22.25 5.66 1.91
CA ASP A 20 21.93 5.64 0.48
C ASP A 20 20.49 5.95 0.14
N GLY A 21 19.62 6.04 1.12
CA GLY A 21 18.19 6.23 0.89
C GLY A 21 17.74 7.67 1.12
N PRO A 22 16.49 7.98 0.75
CA PRO A 22 15.90 9.26 1.06
C PRO A 22 15.80 9.47 2.57
N PRO A 23 15.68 10.73 3.03
CA PRO A 23 15.58 11.00 4.46
C PRO A 23 14.36 10.33 5.08
N ILE A 24 14.52 9.85 6.30
CA ILE A 24 13.44 9.23 7.06
C ILE A 24 12.63 10.34 7.72
N THR A 25 11.35 10.38 7.40
CA THR A 25 10.42 11.39 7.90
C THR A 25 9.16 10.72 8.45
N LYS A 26 8.19 11.52 8.86
CA LYS A 26 6.88 11.01 9.28
C LYS A 26 6.15 10.25 8.17
N ALA A 27 6.59 10.40 6.93
CA ALA A 27 6.01 9.66 5.81
C ALA A 27 6.11 8.14 5.99
N MET A 28 7.09 7.65 6.75
CA MET A 28 7.18 6.22 7.07
C MET A 28 5.97 5.72 7.86
N ASP A 29 5.38 6.56 8.69
CA ASP A 29 4.20 6.20 9.47
C ASP A 29 2.97 6.07 8.56
N VAL A 30 2.90 6.88 7.52
CA VAL A 30 1.83 6.80 6.52
C VAL A 30 1.93 5.48 5.75
N TRP A 31 3.13 5.07 5.37
CA TRP A 31 3.34 3.76 4.75
C TRP A 31 2.86 2.63 5.67
N ALA A 32 3.25 2.68 6.95
CA ALA A 32 2.83 1.67 7.92
C ALA A 32 1.31 1.62 8.07
N LEU A 33 0.64 2.78 8.01
CA LEU A 33 -0.82 2.85 8.01
C LEU A 33 -1.39 2.13 6.79
N GLY A 34 -0.78 2.32 5.62
CA GLY A 34 -1.18 1.62 4.39
C GLY A 34 -1.04 0.11 4.52
N VAL A 35 0.05 -0.36 5.11
CA VAL A 35 0.24 -1.79 5.36
C VAL A 35 -0.83 -2.33 6.30
N ARG A 36 -1.15 -1.60 7.37
CA ARG A 36 -2.20 -2.00 8.31
C ARG A 36 -3.56 -2.06 7.64
N LEU A 37 -3.88 -1.07 6.81
CA LEU A 37 -5.13 -1.08 6.05
C LEU A 37 -5.19 -2.30 5.14
N TYR A 38 -4.12 -2.60 4.43
CA TYR A 38 -4.05 -3.78 3.58
C TYR A 38 -4.31 -5.06 4.39
N CYS A 39 -3.69 -5.17 5.56
CA CYS A 39 -3.91 -6.32 6.44
C CYS A 39 -5.37 -6.46 6.88
N LEU A 40 -6.01 -5.35 7.20
CA LEU A 40 -7.42 -5.35 7.62
C LEU A 40 -8.35 -5.75 6.48
N LEU A 41 -8.03 -5.34 5.25
CA LEU A 41 -8.87 -5.63 4.10
C LEU A 41 -8.69 -7.05 3.57
N PHE A 42 -7.46 -7.56 3.60
CA PHE A 42 -7.12 -8.80 2.89
C PHE A 42 -6.62 -9.92 3.80
N GLY A 43 -6.40 -9.65 5.08
CA GLY A 43 -5.97 -10.68 6.04
C GLY A 43 -4.52 -11.10 5.90
N ARG A 44 -3.69 -10.34 5.19
CA ARG A 44 -2.27 -10.63 5.03
C ARG A 44 -1.49 -9.34 4.77
N VAL A 45 -0.16 -9.40 4.85
CA VAL A 45 0.70 -8.25 4.55
C VAL A 45 0.89 -8.10 3.05
N PRO A 46 1.08 -6.85 2.54
CA PRO A 46 1.28 -6.64 1.11
C PRO A 46 2.62 -7.15 0.58
N PHE A 47 3.64 -7.22 1.41
CA PHE A 47 4.95 -7.75 1.04
C PHE A 47 5.35 -8.83 2.02
N ASP A 48 5.79 -9.96 1.50
CA ASP A 48 6.25 -11.09 2.30
C ASP A 48 7.31 -11.87 1.52
N ALA A 49 8.23 -12.51 2.24
CA ALA A 49 9.29 -13.30 1.63
C ALA A 49 9.87 -14.25 2.66
N GLU A 50 10.64 -15.25 2.19
CA GLU A 50 11.20 -16.27 3.06
C GLU A 50 12.29 -15.73 3.99
N THR A 51 13.01 -14.71 3.58
CA THR A 51 14.08 -14.11 4.38
C THR A 51 13.85 -12.62 4.51
N GLU A 52 14.44 -12.03 5.57
CA GLU A 52 14.38 -10.58 5.76
C GLU A 52 15.01 -9.83 4.57
N TYR A 53 16.14 -10.32 4.07
CA TYR A 53 16.80 -9.70 2.91
C TYR A 53 15.86 -9.64 1.70
N LEU A 54 15.22 -10.75 1.36
CA LEU A 54 14.30 -10.83 0.23
C LEU A 54 13.07 -9.95 0.47
N LEU A 55 12.62 -9.86 1.70
CA LEU A 55 11.50 -9.00 2.07
C LEU A 55 11.83 -7.53 1.83
N LEU A 56 12.99 -7.07 2.27
CA LEU A 56 13.41 -5.68 2.06
C LEU A 56 13.59 -5.38 0.57
N GLU A 57 14.13 -6.33 -0.20
CA GLU A 57 14.23 -6.18 -1.66
C GLU A 57 12.85 -6.06 -2.30
N SER A 58 11.89 -6.86 -1.86
CA SER A 58 10.52 -6.80 -2.37
C SER A 58 9.88 -5.45 -2.07
N ILE A 59 10.04 -4.94 -0.85
CA ILE A 59 9.50 -3.63 -0.48
C ILE A 59 10.10 -2.52 -1.35
N LEU A 60 11.39 -2.62 -1.66
CA LEU A 60 12.07 -1.61 -2.47
C LEU A 60 11.66 -1.64 -3.93
N HIS A 61 11.47 -2.82 -4.50
CA HIS A 61 11.42 -2.97 -5.96
C HIS A 61 10.14 -3.55 -6.51
N ASP A 62 9.37 -4.28 -5.72
CA ASP A 62 8.17 -4.94 -6.21
C ASP A 62 6.91 -4.12 -5.92
N ASP A 63 5.92 -4.24 -6.78
CA ASP A 63 4.60 -3.70 -6.50
C ASP A 63 3.84 -4.68 -5.61
N TYR A 64 2.99 -4.14 -4.73
CA TYR A 64 2.08 -4.99 -3.98
C TYR A 64 0.96 -5.49 -4.89
N THR A 65 0.40 -6.64 -4.54
CA THR A 65 -0.72 -7.22 -5.29
C THR A 65 -2.01 -7.00 -4.52
N VAL A 66 -3.13 -6.92 -5.25
CA VAL A 66 -4.44 -6.76 -4.65
C VAL A 66 -5.24 -8.03 -4.92
N PRO A 67 -5.70 -8.73 -3.88
CA PRO A 67 -6.60 -9.87 -4.06
C PRO A 67 -7.89 -9.46 -4.74
N MET A 68 -8.62 -10.43 -5.27
CA MET A 68 -9.87 -10.16 -5.98
C MET A 68 -10.92 -9.47 -5.12
N HIS A 69 -11.00 -9.83 -3.85
CA HIS A 69 -12.04 -9.33 -2.94
C HIS A 69 -11.46 -8.83 -1.64
N MET A 70 -12.14 -7.86 -1.05
CA MET A 70 -11.76 -7.29 0.25
C MET A 70 -12.89 -7.43 1.26
N GLY A 71 -12.50 -7.50 2.54
CA GLY A 71 -13.43 -7.47 3.68
C GLY A 71 -14.33 -8.68 3.75
N SER A 72 -15.15 -8.72 4.79
CA SER A 72 -16.11 -9.80 5.00
C SER A 72 -17.23 -9.79 3.97
N ASP A 73 -17.55 -8.63 3.40
CA ASP A 73 -18.56 -8.48 2.35
C ASP A 73 -18.06 -8.90 0.97
N ARG A 74 -16.78 -9.22 0.85
CA ARG A 74 -16.15 -9.69 -0.38
C ARG A 74 -16.37 -8.75 -1.56
N VAL A 75 -16.15 -7.47 -1.33
CA VAL A 75 -16.24 -6.45 -2.38
C VAL A 75 -15.12 -6.67 -3.40
N LEU A 76 -15.48 -6.70 -4.69
CA LEU A 76 -14.50 -6.89 -5.77
C LEU A 76 -13.60 -5.66 -5.90
N VAL A 77 -12.29 -5.82 -5.73
CA VAL A 77 -11.32 -4.73 -5.81
C VAL A 77 -10.16 -5.03 -6.76
N GLY A 78 -9.87 -6.29 -7.01
CA GLY A 78 -8.67 -6.68 -7.74
C GLY A 78 -8.94 -7.43 -9.01
N PRO A 79 -7.90 -7.92 -9.64
CA PRO A 79 -6.51 -7.70 -9.28
C PRO A 79 -6.03 -6.29 -9.59
N ARG A 80 -5.01 -5.85 -8.88
CA ARG A 80 -4.40 -4.55 -9.15
C ARG A 80 -3.61 -4.64 -10.45
N PRO A 81 -3.81 -3.72 -11.40
CA PRO A 81 -2.99 -3.70 -12.61
C PRO A 81 -1.54 -3.36 -12.26
N ALA A 82 -0.60 -3.89 -13.06
CA ALA A 82 0.82 -3.67 -12.85
C ALA A 82 1.20 -2.20 -12.93
N ARG A 83 0.43 -1.40 -13.68
CA ARG A 83 0.57 0.06 -13.72
C ARG A 83 -0.81 0.67 -13.79
N TRP A 84 -0.98 1.77 -13.12
CA TRP A 84 -2.25 2.48 -13.13
C TRP A 84 -2.08 3.89 -13.66
N PRO A 85 -2.90 4.34 -14.63
CA PRO A 85 -3.85 3.52 -15.40
C PRO A 85 -3.12 2.59 -16.36
N SER A 86 -3.70 1.41 -16.60
CA SER A 86 -3.12 0.48 -17.55
C SER A 86 -3.35 0.96 -18.97
N PRO A 87 -2.31 1.05 -19.81
CA PRO A 87 -2.48 1.41 -21.21
C PRO A 87 -3.12 0.32 -22.05
N GLN A 88 -3.21 -0.90 -21.53
CA GLN A 88 -3.77 -2.02 -22.28
C GLN A 88 -4.99 -2.57 -21.56
N GLY A 89 -6.09 -1.85 -21.63
CA GLY A 89 -7.36 -2.36 -21.18
C GLY A 89 -7.30 -3.40 -20.06
N THR A 90 -7.26 -2.99 -18.82
CA THR A 90 -7.64 -3.88 -17.74
C THR A 90 -8.96 -4.53 -18.11
N PRO A 91 -9.17 -5.81 -17.74
CA PRO A 91 -10.47 -6.40 -17.97
C PRO A 91 -11.54 -5.43 -17.52
N ASN A 92 -12.50 -5.18 -18.39
CA ASN A 92 -13.63 -4.29 -18.10
C ASN A 92 -14.52 -4.94 -17.05
N VAL A 93 -14.00 -5.10 -15.84
CA VAL A 93 -14.83 -5.46 -14.70
C VAL A 93 -15.23 -4.16 -14.04
N PRO A 94 -16.50 -3.78 -14.06
CA PRO A 94 -16.93 -2.56 -13.39
C PRO A 94 -16.70 -2.72 -11.89
N LEU A 95 -15.82 -1.89 -11.34
CA LEU A 95 -15.58 -1.84 -9.93
C LEU A 95 -16.58 -0.86 -9.30
N SER A 96 -16.99 -1.16 -8.06
CA SER A 96 -17.81 -0.22 -7.29
C SER A 96 -17.02 1.06 -6.99
N GLY A 97 -17.72 2.12 -6.63
CA GLY A 97 -17.08 3.35 -6.18
C GLY A 97 -16.17 3.12 -4.98
N GLU A 98 -16.57 2.23 -4.07
CA GLU A 98 -15.74 1.84 -2.92
C GLU A 98 -14.45 1.18 -3.37
N ALA A 99 -14.52 0.26 -4.32
CA ALA A 99 -13.33 -0.42 -4.82
C ALA A 99 -12.33 0.56 -5.43
N HIS A 100 -12.80 1.50 -6.23
CA HIS A 100 -11.94 2.54 -6.78
C HIS A 100 -11.30 3.39 -5.69
N ALA A 101 -12.09 3.79 -4.71
CA ALA A 101 -11.59 4.63 -3.62
C ALA A 101 -10.55 3.90 -2.77
N VAL A 102 -10.78 2.62 -2.47
CA VAL A 102 -9.83 1.79 -1.70
C VAL A 102 -8.52 1.64 -2.47
N ARG A 103 -8.59 1.33 -3.76
CA ARG A 103 -7.38 1.17 -4.58
C ARG A 103 -6.60 2.48 -4.66
N HIS A 104 -7.29 3.58 -4.85
CA HIS A 104 -6.66 4.89 -4.87
C HIS A 104 -5.95 5.18 -3.54
N LEU A 105 -6.63 4.91 -2.42
CA LEU A 105 -6.05 5.12 -1.09
C LEU A 105 -4.82 4.24 -0.87
N LEU A 106 -4.91 2.95 -1.19
CA LEU A 106 -3.77 2.04 -1.03
C LEU A 106 -2.58 2.49 -1.87
N ASP A 107 -2.80 2.88 -3.12
CA ASP A 107 -1.72 3.36 -3.98
C ASP A 107 -1.07 4.62 -3.42
N ALA A 108 -1.86 5.51 -2.84
CA ALA A 108 -1.34 6.75 -2.26
C ALA A 108 -0.58 6.52 -0.96
N LEU A 109 -1.03 5.58 -0.13
CA LEU A 109 -0.36 5.23 1.12
C LEU A 109 0.90 4.39 0.88
N LEU A 110 0.85 3.49 -0.08
CA LEU A 110 1.94 2.58 -0.40
C LEU A 110 2.77 3.09 -1.59
N ASP A 111 2.88 4.39 -1.72
CA ASP A 111 3.80 5.04 -2.64
C ASP A 111 5.23 4.87 -2.12
N LYS A 112 6.11 4.34 -2.95
CA LYS A 112 7.50 4.09 -2.54
C LYS A 112 8.30 5.36 -2.35
N ASP A 113 7.88 6.48 -2.95
CA ASP A 113 8.53 7.78 -2.80
C ASP A 113 7.90 8.53 -1.62
N PRO A 114 8.64 8.73 -0.53
CA PRO A 114 8.10 9.43 0.62
C PRO A 114 7.72 10.89 0.32
N ALA A 115 8.32 11.49 -0.70
CA ALA A 115 8.02 12.88 -1.09
C ALA A 115 6.65 13.02 -1.75
N THR A 116 6.20 11.99 -2.48
CA THR A 116 4.90 12.00 -3.16
C THR A 116 3.84 11.19 -2.43
N ARG A 117 4.23 10.45 -1.40
CA ARG A 117 3.30 9.67 -0.58
C ARG A 117 2.28 10.59 0.10
N LEU A 118 1.06 10.09 0.24
CA LEU A 118 0.00 10.83 0.89
C LEU A 118 0.41 11.24 2.31
N THR A 119 0.00 12.44 2.74
CA THR A 119 0.26 12.90 4.10
C THR A 119 -0.91 12.55 5.02
N LEU A 120 -0.67 12.54 6.34
CA LEU A 120 -1.72 12.23 7.31
C LEU A 120 -2.91 13.19 7.19
N ASP A 121 -2.64 14.48 6.95
CA ASP A 121 -3.72 15.46 6.79
C ASP A 121 -4.63 15.12 5.61
N ARG A 122 -4.08 14.57 4.55
CA ARG A 122 -4.85 14.18 3.38
C ARG A 122 -5.50 12.81 3.53
N VAL A 123 -4.92 11.94 4.36
CA VAL A 123 -5.54 10.64 4.65
C VAL A 123 -6.94 10.83 5.22
N ILE A 124 -7.08 11.69 6.22
CA ILE A 124 -8.37 11.87 6.91
C ILE A 124 -9.44 12.48 6.02
N SER A 125 -9.06 13.12 4.92
CA SER A 125 -10.01 13.69 3.97
C SER A 125 -10.19 12.85 2.71
N HIS A 126 -9.57 11.67 2.65
CA HIS A 126 -9.68 10.80 1.47
C HIS A 126 -11.13 10.34 1.28
N PRO A 127 -11.63 10.28 0.03
CA PRO A 127 -13.02 9.93 -0.25
C PRO A 127 -13.49 8.62 0.37
N TRP A 128 -12.63 7.61 0.46
CA TRP A 128 -13.03 6.33 1.06
C TRP A 128 -13.31 6.46 2.55
N LEU A 129 -12.56 7.32 3.26
CA LEU A 129 -12.72 7.50 4.70
C LEU A 129 -13.84 8.46 5.06
N VAL A 130 -14.15 9.44 4.20
CA VAL A 130 -15.18 10.43 4.49
C VAL A 130 -16.56 10.02 3.97
N ALA A 131 -16.64 8.99 3.15
CA ALA A 131 -17.93 8.53 2.62
C ALA A 131 -18.78 7.94 3.76
N GLU A 132 -20.03 8.35 3.80
CA GLU A 132 -20.96 7.87 4.83
C GLU A 132 -21.48 6.46 4.53
N SER A 133 -21.50 6.07 3.27
CA SER A 133 -21.89 4.73 2.89
C SER A 133 -21.30 4.38 1.53
N TRP A 134 -21.09 3.10 1.36
CA TRP A 134 -20.58 2.52 0.12
C TRP A 134 -21.51 1.44 -0.40
#